data_075d264fd4a76405ff6b37c006ef466b
#
_entry.id   075d264fd4a76405ff6b37c006ef466b
#
_cell.length_a   1.000
_cell.length_b   1.000
_cell.length_c   1.000
_cell.angle_alpha   90.00
_cell.angle_beta   90.00
_cell.angle_gamma   90.00
#
_symmetry.space_group_name_H-M   'P 1'
#
loop_
_entity.id
_entity.type
_entity.pdbx_description
1 polymer ?
#
loop_
_entity_poly.entity_id
_entity_poly.type
_entity_poly.pdbx_seq_one_letter_code
_entity_poly.pdbx_strand_id
1 'polypeptide(L)'
;MKTAMLLAALTALFMALGFMFGGKGGAIIALLVAAGMNLFTYWNADSIVLRMHNAREVDARSAPEFYALVAELAQRAGLPMPRVYLIDTEAPNAFATGRNPENAAVAATTGLLSMLSREEVAGVMAHELGHVRNRDTLVMTMVATIAGAISMIANFGLFFGGHGENRPNPLVAIAAVLMAPFAAMIVQMAISRTREFGADKAGAEISGNPRALASALAKIAGPAAQMRNPAVERNPATAQLYIVPSSVSDMFSTHPATEKRIAALMAMDDGRIEPPVASPSTPRTRAPSALDPNRGG
;
A
#
# COMPACT_ATOMS: atom_id res chain seq x y z
N MET A 1 6.04 -16.17 9.49
CA MET A 1 5.90 -17.36 8.64
C MET A 1 5.59 -17.02 7.18
N LYS A 2 4.53 -16.25 6.85
CA LYS A 2 4.12 -15.95 5.45
C LYS A 2 5.20 -15.27 4.62
N THR A 3 5.90 -14.26 5.17
CA THR A 3 6.99 -13.55 4.50
C THR A 3 8.17 -14.47 4.16
N ALA A 4 8.56 -15.35 5.11
CA ALA A 4 9.63 -16.32 4.89
C ALA A 4 9.29 -17.33 3.79
N MET A 5 8.03 -17.80 3.75
CA MET A 5 7.56 -18.69 2.68
C MET A 5 7.59 -18.00 1.32
N LEU A 6 7.20 -16.73 1.25
CA LEU A 6 7.24 -15.94 0.02
C LEU A 6 8.66 -15.78 -0.50
N LEU A 7 9.59 -15.40 0.38
CA LEU A 7 11.00 -15.25 0.03
C LEU A 7 11.61 -16.59 -0.41
N ALA A 8 11.27 -17.68 0.28
CA ALA A 8 11.75 -19.02 -0.08
C ALA A 8 11.23 -19.45 -1.46
N ALA A 9 9.93 -19.23 -1.75
CA ALA A 9 9.34 -19.54 -3.05
C ALA A 9 9.98 -18.73 -4.18
N LEU A 10 10.22 -17.44 -3.97
CA LEU A 10 10.89 -16.58 -4.93
C LEU A 10 12.34 -17.03 -5.17
N THR A 11 13.08 -17.33 -4.09
CA THR A 11 14.44 -17.83 -4.18
C THR A 11 14.50 -19.16 -4.95
N ALA A 12 13.59 -20.09 -4.65
CA ALA A 12 13.50 -21.37 -5.36
C ALA A 12 13.23 -21.19 -6.87
N LEU A 13 12.36 -20.24 -7.22
CA LEU A 13 12.09 -19.89 -8.61
C LEU A 13 13.34 -19.37 -9.32
N PHE A 14 14.09 -18.43 -8.71
CA PHE A 14 15.33 -17.91 -9.27
C PHE A 14 16.37 -19.02 -9.45
N MET A 15 16.49 -19.93 -8.46
CA MET A 15 17.39 -21.08 -8.55
C MET A 15 17.00 -22.03 -9.68
N ALA A 16 15.71 -22.31 -9.88
CA ALA A 16 15.23 -23.17 -10.96
C ALA A 16 15.56 -22.58 -12.33
N LEU A 17 15.33 -21.27 -12.51
CA LEU A 17 15.72 -20.56 -13.74
C LEU A 17 17.25 -20.57 -13.92
N GLY A 18 18.02 -20.28 -12.88
CA GLY A 18 19.47 -20.32 -12.93
C GLY A 18 20.01 -21.71 -13.31
N PHE A 19 19.39 -22.78 -12.79
CA PHE A 19 19.72 -24.15 -13.14
C PHE A 19 19.42 -24.46 -14.62
N MET A 20 18.30 -23.99 -15.15
CA MET A 20 17.92 -24.16 -16.56
C MET A 20 18.95 -23.53 -17.52
N PHE A 21 19.55 -22.38 -17.17
CA PHE A 21 20.45 -21.64 -18.02
C PHE A 21 21.95 -22.02 -17.83
N GLY A 22 22.34 -22.40 -16.61
CA GLY A 22 23.74 -22.61 -16.27
C GLY A 22 24.00 -23.83 -15.39
N GLY A 23 23.07 -24.79 -15.33
CA GLY A 23 23.21 -25.97 -14.50
C GLY A 23 23.44 -25.64 -13.02
N LYS A 24 24.27 -26.44 -12.33
CA LYS A 24 24.59 -26.22 -10.90
C LYS A 24 25.22 -24.85 -10.63
N GLY A 25 26.12 -24.40 -11.52
CA GLY A 25 26.76 -23.08 -11.39
C GLY A 25 25.74 -21.93 -11.49
N GLY A 26 24.84 -22.00 -12.47
CA GLY A 26 23.76 -21.03 -12.65
C GLY A 26 22.81 -20.98 -11.46
N ALA A 27 22.48 -22.13 -10.87
CA ALA A 27 21.63 -22.18 -9.66
C ALA A 27 22.31 -21.50 -8.45
N ILE A 28 23.61 -21.68 -8.26
CA ILE A 28 24.37 -21.05 -7.17
C ILE A 28 24.43 -19.53 -7.36
N ILE A 29 24.70 -19.07 -8.57
CA ILE A 29 24.71 -17.63 -8.88
C ILE A 29 23.31 -17.04 -8.65
N ALA A 30 22.26 -17.70 -9.13
CA ALA A 30 20.89 -17.26 -8.92
C ALA A 30 20.49 -17.21 -7.43
N LEU A 31 20.95 -18.16 -6.62
CA LEU A 31 20.75 -18.13 -5.17
C LEU A 31 21.43 -16.90 -4.54
N LEU A 32 22.67 -16.61 -4.88
CA LEU A 32 23.40 -15.46 -4.35
C LEU A 32 22.73 -14.14 -4.75
N VAL A 33 22.31 -14.03 -6.01
CA VAL A 33 21.57 -12.86 -6.52
C VAL A 33 20.23 -12.71 -5.79
N ALA A 34 19.45 -13.79 -5.68
CA ALA A 34 18.17 -13.76 -4.97
C ALA A 34 18.33 -13.40 -3.49
N ALA A 35 19.33 -13.93 -2.81
CA ALA A 35 19.63 -13.58 -1.41
C ALA A 35 20.01 -12.10 -1.27
N GLY A 36 20.86 -11.59 -2.15
CA GLY A 36 21.23 -10.17 -2.17
C GLY A 36 20.04 -9.25 -2.45
N MET A 37 19.21 -9.60 -3.44
CA MET A 37 17.98 -8.86 -3.75
C MET A 37 16.97 -8.89 -2.60
N ASN A 38 16.76 -10.04 -1.97
CA ASN A 38 15.86 -10.17 -0.83
C ASN A 38 16.34 -9.31 0.35
N LEU A 39 17.64 -9.34 0.63
CA LEU A 39 18.24 -8.53 1.69
C LEU A 39 18.12 -7.05 1.38
N PHE A 40 18.46 -6.63 0.16
CA PHE A 40 18.32 -5.24 -0.29
C PHE A 40 16.86 -4.76 -0.20
N THR A 41 15.92 -5.57 -0.68
CA THR A 41 14.48 -5.25 -0.66
C THR A 41 13.98 -5.15 0.78
N TYR A 42 14.37 -6.07 1.65
CA TYR A 42 13.98 -6.02 3.07
C TYR A 42 14.37 -4.69 3.74
N TRP A 43 15.55 -4.14 3.41
CA TRP A 43 16.05 -2.90 4.02
C TRP A 43 15.54 -1.62 3.32
N ASN A 44 15.23 -1.67 2.03
CA ASN A 44 14.98 -0.48 1.22
C ASN A 44 13.59 -0.39 0.59
N ALA A 45 12.73 -1.39 0.78
CA ALA A 45 11.45 -1.46 0.09
C ALA A 45 10.54 -0.25 0.38
N ASP A 46 10.54 0.26 1.63
CA ASP A 46 9.81 1.46 2.04
C ASP A 46 10.27 2.69 1.24
N SER A 47 11.58 2.91 1.19
CA SER A 47 12.18 4.04 0.48
C SER A 47 11.93 3.96 -1.04
N ILE A 48 11.96 2.74 -1.60
CA ILE A 48 11.66 2.52 -3.02
C ILE A 48 10.22 2.89 -3.31
N VAL A 49 9.26 2.37 -2.53
CA VAL A 49 7.83 2.66 -2.72
C VAL A 49 7.54 4.16 -2.57
N LEU A 50 8.05 4.79 -1.53
CA LEU A 50 7.86 6.23 -1.32
C LEU A 50 8.41 7.08 -2.48
N ARG A 51 9.58 6.73 -3.02
CA ARG A 51 10.17 7.40 -4.20
C ARG A 51 9.34 7.16 -5.47
N MET A 52 8.81 5.95 -5.67
CA MET A 52 7.96 5.64 -6.84
C MET A 52 6.70 6.50 -6.87
N HIS A 53 6.20 6.91 -5.71
CA HIS A 53 5.04 7.79 -5.55
C HIS A 53 5.42 9.28 -5.42
N ASN A 54 6.71 9.65 -5.54
CA ASN A 54 7.19 11.01 -5.29
C ASN A 54 6.73 11.56 -3.93
N ALA A 55 6.69 10.69 -2.91
CA ALA A 55 6.26 11.04 -1.57
C ALA A 55 7.27 11.99 -0.92
N ARG A 56 6.79 13.12 -0.38
CA ARG A 56 7.58 14.10 0.34
C ARG A 56 7.36 13.94 1.84
N GLU A 57 8.44 13.78 2.59
CA GLU A 57 8.39 13.73 4.05
C GLU A 57 7.93 15.06 4.63
N VAL A 58 7.05 15.00 5.64
CA VAL A 58 6.49 16.16 6.30
C VAL A 58 6.63 16.03 7.82
N ASP A 59 6.68 17.17 8.49
CA ASP A 59 6.85 17.32 9.93
C ASP A 59 5.78 18.23 10.54
N ALA A 60 5.91 18.51 11.82
CA ALA A 60 4.98 19.40 12.56
C ALA A 60 5.00 20.85 12.05
N ARG A 61 5.97 21.26 11.23
CA ARG A 61 6.05 22.62 10.67
C ARG A 61 5.43 22.68 9.28
N SER A 62 5.68 21.66 8.44
CA SER A 62 5.26 21.63 7.04
C SER A 62 3.82 21.13 6.87
N ALA A 63 3.30 20.28 7.78
CA ALA A 63 1.92 19.79 7.77
C ALA A 63 1.40 19.57 9.21
N PRO A 64 1.24 20.65 10.01
CA PRO A 64 1.02 20.56 11.46
C PRO A 64 -0.22 19.74 11.83
N GLU A 65 -1.34 19.93 11.16
CA GLU A 65 -2.59 19.25 11.48
C GLU A 65 -2.57 17.77 11.13
N PHE A 66 -2.04 17.42 9.96
CA PHE A 66 -1.92 16.03 9.53
C PHE A 66 -0.90 15.27 10.38
N TYR A 67 0.26 15.90 10.67
CA TYR A 67 1.29 15.30 11.53
C TYR A 67 0.76 15.05 12.95
N ALA A 68 0.05 16.02 13.54
CA ALA A 68 -0.55 15.88 14.87
C ALA A 68 -1.62 14.77 14.90
N LEU A 69 -2.44 14.65 13.85
CA LEU A 69 -3.43 13.59 13.72
C LEU A 69 -2.77 12.21 13.73
N VAL A 70 -1.72 12.02 12.92
CA VAL A 70 -0.99 10.75 12.87
C VAL A 70 -0.33 10.45 14.21
N ALA A 71 0.24 11.45 14.89
CA ALA A 71 0.85 11.28 16.21
C ALA A 71 -0.16 10.81 17.26
N GLU A 72 -1.35 11.42 17.30
CA GLU A 72 -2.44 11.02 18.19
C GLU A 72 -2.87 9.57 17.93
N LEU A 73 -3.06 9.20 16.66
CA LEU A 73 -3.47 7.84 16.28
C LEU A 73 -2.39 6.81 16.57
N ALA A 74 -1.11 7.12 16.33
CA ALA A 74 0.01 6.24 16.66
C ALA A 74 0.09 5.97 18.17
N GLN A 75 -0.10 7.02 18.99
CA GLN A 75 -0.16 6.88 20.44
C GLN A 75 -1.32 5.97 20.87
N ARG A 76 -2.52 6.16 20.32
CA ARG A 76 -3.71 5.30 20.59
C ARG A 76 -3.48 3.86 20.16
N ALA A 77 -2.74 3.65 19.07
CA ALA A 77 -2.40 2.33 18.56
C ALA A 77 -1.30 1.62 19.37
N GLY A 78 -0.63 2.32 20.30
CA GLY A 78 0.54 1.82 21.02
C GLY A 78 1.76 1.63 20.11
N LEU A 79 1.89 2.46 19.06
CA LEU A 79 2.96 2.40 18.07
C LEU A 79 3.95 3.55 18.24
N PRO A 80 5.22 3.35 17.88
CA PRO A 80 6.14 4.46 17.68
C PRO A 80 5.60 5.41 16.61
N MET A 81 5.96 6.71 16.70
CA MET A 81 5.59 7.69 15.67
C MET A 81 6.17 7.27 14.32
N PRO A 82 5.35 6.98 13.29
CA PRO A 82 5.86 6.67 11.97
C PRO A 82 6.37 7.93 11.26
N ARG A 83 7.21 7.78 10.25
CA ARG A 83 7.51 8.86 9.32
C ARG A 83 6.27 9.21 8.52
N VAL A 84 6.00 10.50 8.34
CA VAL A 84 4.77 11.00 7.68
C VAL A 84 5.12 11.60 6.34
N TYR A 85 4.36 11.22 5.31
CA TYR A 85 4.60 11.65 3.94
C TYR A 85 3.32 12.20 3.29
N LEU A 86 3.49 13.18 2.41
CA LEU A 86 2.46 13.68 1.50
C LEU A 86 2.84 13.36 0.06
N ILE A 87 1.83 13.04 -0.73
CA ILE A 87 1.93 12.79 -2.17
C ILE A 87 1.05 13.80 -2.88
N ASP A 88 1.64 14.59 -3.76
CA ASP A 88 0.93 15.62 -4.50
C ASP A 88 0.23 15.00 -5.72
N THR A 89 -1.01 14.59 -5.51
CA THR A 89 -1.90 14.05 -6.56
C THR A 89 -3.36 14.19 -6.13
N GLU A 90 -4.23 14.46 -7.09
CA GLU A 90 -5.67 14.59 -6.87
C GLU A 90 -6.36 13.22 -6.60
N ALA A 91 -5.76 12.12 -7.06
CA ALA A 91 -6.29 10.79 -6.82
C ALA A 91 -6.26 10.47 -5.32
N PRO A 92 -7.42 10.26 -4.66
CA PRO A 92 -7.47 10.04 -3.22
C PRO A 92 -6.89 8.69 -2.85
N ASN A 93 -5.85 8.72 -1.99
CA ASN A 93 -5.22 7.51 -1.48
C ASN A 93 -4.44 7.74 -0.19
N ALA A 94 -4.26 6.65 0.57
CA ALA A 94 -3.30 6.55 1.66
C ALA A 94 -2.72 5.13 1.70
N PHE A 95 -1.52 4.98 2.24
CA PHE A 95 -0.91 3.68 2.49
C PHE A 95 0.12 3.75 3.61
N ALA A 96 0.35 2.60 4.24
CA ALA A 96 1.46 2.39 5.15
C ALA A 96 2.52 1.49 4.51
N THR A 97 3.78 1.74 4.83
CA THR A 97 4.93 0.94 4.40
C THR A 97 5.93 0.80 5.53
N GLY A 98 6.90 -0.09 5.37
CA GLY A 98 7.96 -0.30 6.35
C GLY A 98 8.13 -1.76 6.74
N ARG A 99 9.33 -2.09 7.25
CA ARG A 99 9.69 -3.48 7.61
C ARG A 99 9.17 -3.90 8.99
N ASN A 100 8.94 -2.96 9.88
CA ASN A 100 8.44 -3.16 11.24
C ASN A 100 7.86 -1.84 11.79
N PRO A 101 7.14 -1.85 12.92
CA PRO A 101 6.57 -0.64 13.51
C PRO A 101 7.58 0.48 13.77
N GLU A 102 8.81 0.14 14.18
CA GLU A 102 9.88 1.09 14.48
C GLU A 102 10.43 1.80 13.23
N ASN A 103 10.22 1.20 12.05
CA ASN A 103 10.63 1.72 10.74
C ASN A 103 9.43 1.87 9.80
N ALA A 104 8.27 2.21 10.35
CA ALA A 104 7.07 2.45 9.57
C ALA A 104 7.05 3.87 8.99
N ALA A 105 6.38 3.99 7.86
CA ALA A 105 6.01 5.25 7.25
C ALA A 105 4.55 5.18 6.80
N VAL A 106 3.85 6.30 6.89
CA VAL A 106 2.49 6.47 6.39
C VAL A 106 2.45 7.62 5.40
N ALA A 107 1.71 7.45 4.33
CA ALA A 107 1.55 8.45 3.28
C ALA A 107 0.07 8.69 2.99
N ALA A 108 -0.27 9.95 2.71
CA ALA A 108 -1.58 10.34 2.21
C ALA A 108 -1.43 11.28 1.00
N THR A 109 -2.38 11.25 0.09
CA THR A 109 -2.42 12.16 -1.05
C THR A 109 -3.13 13.46 -0.70
N THR A 110 -2.74 14.54 -1.36
CA THR A 110 -3.44 15.83 -1.26
C THR A 110 -4.92 15.71 -1.63
N GLY A 111 -5.23 14.88 -2.64
CA GLY A 111 -6.61 14.59 -3.04
C GLY A 111 -7.41 13.91 -1.94
N LEU A 112 -6.84 12.97 -1.18
CA LEU A 112 -7.52 12.35 -0.04
C LEU A 112 -7.79 13.37 1.06
N LEU A 113 -6.80 14.18 1.42
CA LEU A 113 -6.93 15.18 2.48
C LEU A 113 -7.94 16.28 2.14
N SER A 114 -8.07 16.64 0.86
CA SER A 114 -9.06 17.64 0.41
C SER A 114 -10.50 17.07 0.34
N MET A 115 -10.63 15.77 0.03
CA MET A 115 -11.93 15.12 -0.15
C MET A 115 -12.59 14.71 1.17
N LEU A 116 -11.80 14.29 2.15
CA LEU A 116 -12.29 13.70 3.39
C LEU A 116 -12.34 14.71 4.55
N SER A 117 -13.29 14.53 5.45
CA SER A 117 -13.29 15.26 6.72
C SER A 117 -12.14 14.78 7.62
N ARG A 118 -11.81 15.55 8.66
CA ARG A 118 -10.77 15.18 9.63
C ARG A 118 -11.03 13.81 10.26
N GLU A 119 -12.28 13.50 10.60
CA GLU A 119 -12.69 12.24 11.21
C GLU A 119 -12.53 11.07 10.21
N GLU A 120 -12.85 11.30 8.94
CA GLU A 120 -12.69 10.32 7.87
C GLU A 120 -11.20 10.06 7.59
N VAL A 121 -10.37 11.11 7.54
CA VAL A 121 -8.90 10.97 7.44
C VAL A 121 -8.38 10.20 8.65
N ALA A 122 -8.87 10.50 9.87
CA ALA A 122 -8.49 9.75 11.06
C ALA A 122 -8.84 8.25 10.93
N GLY A 123 -10.01 7.92 10.40
CA GLY A 123 -10.43 6.55 10.13
C GLY A 123 -9.47 5.83 9.16
N VAL A 124 -9.16 6.49 8.03
CA VAL A 124 -8.21 5.96 7.02
C VAL A 124 -6.81 5.77 7.61
N MET A 125 -6.26 6.79 8.28
CA MET A 125 -4.92 6.69 8.87
C MET A 125 -4.86 5.66 9.99
N ALA A 126 -5.94 5.50 10.75
CA ALA A 126 -6.05 4.45 11.77
C ALA A 126 -6.08 3.05 11.15
N HIS A 127 -6.72 2.86 9.98
CA HIS A 127 -6.68 1.63 9.21
C HIS A 127 -5.22 1.32 8.76
N GLU A 128 -4.51 2.31 8.22
CA GLU A 128 -3.11 2.16 7.83
C GLU A 128 -2.20 1.80 9.01
N LEU A 129 -2.41 2.44 10.16
CA LEU A 129 -1.71 2.09 11.40
C LEU A 129 -2.12 0.69 11.92
N GLY A 130 -3.32 0.24 11.60
CA GLY A 130 -3.76 -1.15 11.81
C GLY A 130 -2.87 -2.15 11.09
N HIS A 131 -2.52 -1.89 9.83
CA HIS A 131 -1.56 -2.72 9.08
C HIS A 131 -0.16 -2.71 9.70
N VAL A 132 0.30 -1.55 10.19
CA VAL A 132 1.58 -1.44 10.92
C VAL A 132 1.54 -2.29 12.19
N ARG A 133 0.50 -2.15 13.01
CA ARG A 133 0.29 -2.91 14.26
C ARG A 133 0.25 -4.42 14.02
N ASN A 134 -0.42 -4.84 12.94
CA ASN A 134 -0.57 -6.25 12.57
C ASN A 134 0.67 -6.81 11.83
N ARG A 135 1.70 -5.98 11.56
CA ARG A 135 2.91 -6.31 10.80
C ARG A 135 2.63 -6.80 9.38
N ASP A 136 1.60 -6.25 8.76
CA ASP A 136 1.23 -6.56 7.36
C ASP A 136 2.07 -5.77 6.36
N THR A 137 2.57 -4.59 6.74
CA THR A 137 3.28 -3.64 5.87
C THR A 137 4.49 -4.24 5.18
N LEU A 138 5.29 -5.03 5.89
CA LEU A 138 6.48 -5.68 5.30
C LEU A 138 6.10 -6.55 4.09
N VAL A 139 5.09 -7.41 4.24
CA VAL A 139 4.64 -8.32 3.17
C VAL A 139 4.12 -7.50 1.99
N MET A 140 3.27 -6.52 2.24
CA MET A 140 2.67 -5.66 1.22
C MET A 140 3.75 -4.88 0.45
N THR A 141 4.70 -4.27 1.17
CA THR A 141 5.78 -3.47 0.60
C THR A 141 6.74 -4.32 -0.25
N MET A 142 7.14 -5.50 0.25
CA MET A 142 8.01 -6.41 -0.49
C MET A 142 7.35 -6.89 -1.77
N VAL A 143 6.07 -7.24 -1.71
CA VAL A 143 5.31 -7.68 -2.88
C VAL A 143 5.22 -6.55 -3.91
N ALA A 144 4.87 -5.35 -3.50
CA ALA A 144 4.80 -4.20 -4.39
C ALA A 144 6.15 -3.93 -5.07
N THR A 145 7.25 -4.02 -4.33
CA THR A 145 8.61 -3.81 -4.86
C THR A 145 9.00 -4.90 -5.87
N ILE A 146 8.76 -6.17 -5.55
CA ILE A 146 9.11 -7.30 -6.42
C ILE A 146 8.24 -7.31 -7.68
N ALA A 147 6.92 -7.13 -7.53
CA ALA A 147 6.00 -7.06 -8.65
C ALA A 147 6.31 -5.85 -9.54
N GLY A 148 6.73 -4.73 -8.94
CA GLY A 148 7.21 -3.56 -9.65
C GLY A 148 8.46 -3.84 -10.47
N ALA A 149 9.44 -4.52 -9.91
CA ALA A 149 10.66 -4.92 -10.62
C ALA A 149 10.35 -5.85 -11.80
N ILE A 150 9.44 -6.83 -11.60
CA ILE A 150 9.01 -7.74 -12.67
C ILE A 150 8.30 -6.97 -13.78
N SER A 151 7.38 -6.06 -13.45
CA SER A 151 6.70 -5.20 -14.42
C SER A 151 7.68 -4.33 -15.21
N MET A 152 8.69 -3.77 -14.53
CA MET A 152 9.73 -2.97 -15.16
C MET A 152 10.55 -3.79 -16.17
N ILE A 153 10.95 -5.02 -15.80
CA ILE A 153 11.68 -5.92 -16.69
C ILE A 153 10.82 -6.33 -17.89
N ALA A 154 9.54 -6.65 -17.68
CA ALA A 154 8.60 -7.00 -18.76
C ALA A 154 8.42 -5.83 -19.73
N ASN A 155 8.20 -4.61 -19.21
CA ASN A 155 8.08 -3.41 -20.04
C ASN A 155 9.38 -3.10 -20.80
N PHE A 156 10.54 -3.24 -20.14
CA PHE A 156 11.82 -3.02 -20.79
C PHE A 156 12.03 -4.01 -21.94
N GLY A 157 11.69 -5.29 -21.74
CA GLY A 157 11.76 -6.33 -22.79
C GLY A 157 10.83 -6.02 -23.98
N LEU A 158 9.65 -5.43 -23.73
CA LEU A 158 8.71 -5.02 -24.79
C LEU A 158 9.19 -3.76 -25.54
N PHE A 159 9.77 -2.79 -24.84
CA PHE A 159 10.25 -1.54 -25.46
C PHE A 159 11.54 -1.69 -26.22
N PHE A 160 12.48 -2.49 -25.74
CA PHE A 160 13.78 -2.73 -26.39
C PHE A 160 13.79 -3.98 -27.31
N GLY A 161 12.71 -4.78 -27.29
CA GLY A 161 12.45 -5.85 -28.26
C GLY A 161 12.00 -5.34 -29.63
N GLY A 162 12.37 -4.09 -30.00
CA GLY A 162 11.95 -3.34 -31.15
C GLY A 162 12.27 -3.98 -32.49
N HIS A 163 11.63 -3.45 -33.50
CA HIS A 163 11.68 -3.75 -34.93
C HIS A 163 13.13 -3.79 -35.48
N GLY A 164 13.62 -4.98 -35.81
CA GLY A 164 14.95 -5.16 -36.41
C GLY A 164 15.61 -6.47 -35.98
N GLU A 165 16.83 -6.74 -36.46
CA GLU A 165 17.66 -7.93 -36.21
C GLU A 165 17.96 -8.21 -34.72
N ASN A 166 17.59 -7.31 -33.77
CA ASN A 166 17.66 -7.46 -32.32
C ASN A 166 16.31 -7.95 -31.74
N ARG A 167 15.83 -9.09 -32.19
CA ARG A 167 14.73 -9.76 -31.46
C ARG A 167 15.21 -10.09 -30.06
N PRO A 168 14.38 -9.81 -28.99
CA PRO A 168 14.73 -10.26 -27.65
C PRO A 168 14.98 -11.75 -27.73
N ASN A 169 16.04 -12.20 -27.06
CA ASN A 169 16.35 -13.62 -26.97
C ASN A 169 15.05 -14.36 -26.62
N PRO A 170 14.60 -15.34 -27.44
CA PRO A 170 13.37 -16.09 -27.18
C PRO A 170 13.29 -16.64 -25.76
N LEU A 171 14.43 -16.89 -25.13
CA LEU A 171 14.57 -17.34 -23.74
C LEU A 171 14.13 -16.24 -22.75
N VAL A 172 14.40 -14.96 -23.04
CA VAL A 172 13.94 -13.83 -22.18
C VAL A 172 12.42 -13.68 -22.27
N ALA A 173 11.85 -13.81 -23.46
CA ALA A 173 10.40 -13.78 -23.67
C ALA A 173 9.70 -14.96 -22.95
N ILE A 174 10.25 -16.16 -23.06
CA ILE A 174 9.76 -17.36 -22.35
C ILE A 174 9.88 -17.16 -20.84
N ALA A 175 11.00 -16.66 -20.34
CA ALA A 175 11.19 -16.37 -18.92
C ALA A 175 10.15 -15.34 -18.40
N ALA A 176 9.88 -14.28 -19.15
CA ALA A 176 8.86 -13.28 -18.81
C ALA A 176 7.44 -13.89 -18.75
N VAL A 177 7.08 -14.72 -19.74
CA VAL A 177 5.79 -15.42 -19.78
C VAL A 177 5.65 -16.42 -18.62
N LEU A 178 6.70 -17.14 -18.28
CA LEU A 178 6.70 -18.06 -17.14
C LEU A 178 6.67 -17.33 -15.79
N MET A 179 7.28 -16.14 -15.70
CA MET A 179 7.35 -15.35 -14.47
C MET A 179 6.04 -14.60 -14.17
N ALA A 180 5.26 -14.23 -15.19
CA ALA A 180 4.02 -13.48 -15.01
C ALA A 180 2.98 -14.17 -14.10
N PRO A 181 2.68 -15.49 -14.23
CA PRO A 181 1.78 -16.20 -13.33
C PRO A 181 2.29 -16.26 -11.89
N PHE A 182 3.61 -16.39 -11.71
CA PHE A 182 4.22 -16.39 -10.37
C PHE A 182 4.16 -15.02 -9.72
N ALA A 183 4.38 -13.96 -10.49
CA ALA A 183 4.19 -12.60 -10.01
C ALA A 183 2.73 -12.37 -9.57
N ALA A 184 1.76 -12.79 -10.38
CA ALA A 184 0.34 -12.72 -10.03
C ALA A 184 -0.01 -13.53 -8.78
N MET A 185 0.55 -14.73 -8.62
CA MET A 185 0.35 -15.58 -7.42
C MET A 185 0.96 -14.94 -6.17
N ILE A 186 2.14 -14.35 -6.27
CA ILE A 186 2.81 -13.62 -5.19
C ILE A 186 1.94 -12.45 -4.74
N VAL A 187 1.42 -11.71 -5.71
CA VAL A 187 0.48 -10.62 -5.51
C VAL A 187 -0.77 -11.10 -4.76
N GLN A 188 -1.41 -12.17 -5.22
CA GLN A 188 -2.61 -12.74 -4.57
C GLN A 188 -2.33 -13.25 -3.16
N MET A 189 -1.16 -13.83 -2.88
CA MET A 189 -0.79 -14.24 -1.52
C MET A 189 -0.59 -13.05 -0.57
N ALA A 190 -0.14 -11.91 -1.08
CA ALA A 190 0.04 -10.70 -0.29
C ALA A 190 -1.30 -10.08 0.09
N ILE A 191 -2.30 -10.13 -0.78
CA ILE A 191 -3.62 -9.58 -0.55
C ILE A 191 -4.48 -10.65 0.12
N SER A 192 -4.64 -10.55 1.42
CA SER A 192 -5.55 -11.43 2.17
C SER A 192 -6.76 -10.62 2.63
N ARG A 193 -7.96 -11.03 2.19
CA ARG A 193 -9.24 -10.44 2.67
C ARG A 193 -9.30 -10.36 4.19
N THR A 194 -8.73 -11.35 4.88
CA THR A 194 -8.64 -11.38 6.34
C THR A 194 -7.81 -10.22 6.90
N ARG A 195 -6.78 -9.74 6.18
CA ARG A 195 -5.97 -8.59 6.61
C ARG A 195 -6.74 -7.28 6.51
N GLU A 196 -7.51 -7.09 5.46
CA GLU A 196 -8.34 -5.90 5.30
C GLU A 196 -9.38 -5.77 6.41
N PHE A 197 -10.12 -6.84 6.70
CA PHE A 197 -11.05 -6.85 7.84
C PHE A 197 -10.34 -6.69 9.18
N GLY A 198 -9.13 -7.23 9.32
CA GLY A 198 -8.29 -7.04 10.50
C GLY A 198 -7.83 -5.59 10.67
N ALA A 199 -7.44 -4.92 9.57
CA ALA A 199 -7.06 -3.52 9.57
C ALA A 199 -8.29 -2.61 9.77
N ASP A 200 -9.45 -2.93 9.19
CA ASP A 200 -10.70 -2.20 9.43
C ASP A 200 -11.09 -2.24 10.90
N LYS A 201 -11.04 -3.42 11.53
CA LYS A 201 -11.30 -3.57 12.97
C LYS A 201 -10.29 -2.76 13.80
N ALA A 202 -8.99 -2.88 13.48
CA ALA A 202 -7.96 -2.11 14.15
C ALA A 202 -8.15 -0.60 13.97
N GLY A 203 -8.50 -0.16 12.77
CA GLY A 203 -8.78 1.23 12.45
C GLY A 203 -10.00 1.77 13.24
N ALA A 204 -11.05 0.98 13.34
CA ALA A 204 -12.23 1.32 14.16
C ALA A 204 -11.86 1.45 15.65
N GLU A 205 -11.04 0.53 16.19
CA GLU A 205 -10.55 0.59 17.57
C GLU A 205 -9.65 1.80 17.82
N ILE A 206 -8.69 2.06 16.93
CA ILE A 206 -7.71 3.16 17.08
C ILE A 206 -8.39 4.53 16.94
N SER A 207 -9.24 4.71 15.91
CA SER A 207 -9.95 5.97 15.69
C SER A 207 -11.09 6.18 16.69
N GLY A 208 -11.70 5.10 17.20
CA GLY A 208 -12.91 5.13 18.01
C GLY A 208 -14.16 5.51 17.19
N ASN A 209 -14.08 5.51 15.85
CA ASN A 209 -15.18 5.93 14.97
C ASN A 209 -15.27 5.06 13.71
N PRO A 210 -15.88 3.87 13.79
CA PRO A 210 -16.04 2.98 12.63
C PRO A 210 -16.87 3.61 11.50
N ARG A 211 -17.85 4.47 11.82
CA ARG A 211 -18.66 5.19 10.82
C ARG A 211 -17.84 6.13 9.95
N ALA A 212 -16.86 6.80 10.53
CA ALA A 212 -15.98 7.69 9.78
C ALA A 212 -15.15 6.91 8.75
N LEU A 213 -14.60 5.75 9.13
CA LEU A 213 -13.90 4.87 8.18
C LEU A 213 -14.85 4.33 7.10
N ALA A 214 -16.06 3.89 7.48
CA ALA A 214 -17.06 3.42 6.52
C ALA A 214 -17.45 4.52 5.51
N SER A 215 -17.65 5.76 5.98
CA SER A 215 -17.93 6.93 5.14
C SER A 215 -16.76 7.25 4.21
N ALA A 216 -15.51 7.20 4.71
CA ALA A 216 -14.32 7.39 3.90
C ALA A 216 -14.23 6.36 2.76
N LEU A 217 -14.41 5.07 3.09
CA LEU A 217 -14.41 3.99 2.09
C LEU A 217 -15.48 4.20 1.01
N ALA A 218 -16.70 4.61 1.39
CA ALA A 218 -17.77 4.90 0.45
C ALA A 218 -17.42 6.06 -0.50
N LYS A 219 -16.79 7.12 0.00
CA LYS A 219 -16.35 8.26 -0.80
C LYS A 219 -15.21 7.90 -1.76
N ILE A 220 -14.20 7.17 -1.27
CA ILE A 220 -13.04 6.77 -2.07
C ILE A 220 -13.45 5.75 -3.16
N ALA A 221 -14.38 4.84 -2.85
CA ALA A 221 -14.87 3.84 -3.81
C ALA A 221 -15.90 4.38 -4.83
N GLY A 222 -16.37 5.61 -4.65
CA GLY A 222 -17.30 6.29 -5.54
C GLY A 222 -16.62 6.81 -6.83
N PRO A 223 -17.12 7.91 -7.41
CA PRO A 223 -16.56 8.51 -8.63
C PRO A 223 -15.06 8.81 -8.57
N ALA A 224 -14.53 9.03 -7.36
CA ALA A 224 -13.11 9.25 -7.14
C ALA A 224 -12.22 8.03 -7.47
N ALA A 225 -12.76 6.82 -7.41
CA ALA A 225 -12.04 5.60 -7.82
C ALA A 225 -11.71 5.58 -9.33
N GLN A 226 -12.40 6.38 -10.14
CA GLN A 226 -12.16 6.50 -11.58
C GLN A 226 -11.08 7.54 -11.93
N MET A 227 -10.58 8.28 -10.94
CA MET A 227 -9.51 9.26 -11.17
C MET A 227 -8.19 8.54 -11.52
N ARG A 228 -7.59 8.99 -12.61
CA ARG A 228 -6.32 8.43 -13.09
C ARG A 228 -5.22 8.69 -12.07
N ASN A 229 -4.48 7.64 -11.73
CA ASN A 229 -3.30 7.75 -10.88
C ASN A 229 -2.04 7.42 -11.69
N PRO A 230 -1.23 8.43 -12.06
CA PRO A 230 -0.04 8.21 -12.88
C PRO A 230 1.00 7.28 -12.26
N ALA A 231 1.03 7.14 -10.93
CA ALA A 231 1.96 6.23 -10.26
C ALA A 231 1.53 4.78 -10.43
N VAL A 232 0.21 4.50 -10.34
CA VAL A 232 -0.36 3.16 -10.60
C VAL A 232 -0.26 2.79 -12.07
N GLU A 233 -0.50 3.74 -12.97
CA GLU A 233 -0.37 3.50 -14.41
C GLU A 233 1.07 3.10 -14.80
N ARG A 234 2.07 3.76 -14.19
CA ARG A 234 3.48 3.41 -14.40
C ARG A 234 3.88 2.11 -13.72
N ASN A 235 3.24 1.78 -12.60
CA ASN A 235 3.55 0.58 -11.83
C ASN A 235 2.28 -0.03 -11.21
N PRO A 236 1.52 -0.83 -11.98
CA PRO A 236 0.26 -1.44 -11.53
C PRO A 236 0.40 -2.28 -10.25
N ALA A 237 1.60 -2.78 -9.96
CA ALA A 237 1.87 -3.57 -8.76
C ALA A 237 1.69 -2.75 -7.47
N THR A 238 1.83 -1.43 -7.53
CA THR A 238 1.61 -0.55 -6.37
C THR A 238 0.13 -0.31 -6.06
N ALA A 239 -0.78 -0.65 -6.98
CA ALA A 239 -2.23 -0.55 -6.75
C ALA A 239 -2.70 -1.30 -5.51
N GLN A 240 -1.96 -2.31 -5.08
CA GLN A 240 -2.26 -3.12 -3.90
C GLN A 240 -1.98 -2.43 -2.57
N LEU A 241 -1.22 -1.35 -2.59
CA LEU A 241 -0.99 -0.51 -1.42
C LEU A 241 -2.14 0.47 -1.18
N TYR A 242 -3.16 0.47 -2.05
CA TYR A 242 -4.25 1.42 -2.00
C TYR A 242 -5.40 0.89 -1.15
N ILE A 243 -5.96 1.75 -0.31
CA ILE A 243 -7.08 1.42 0.59
C ILE A 243 -8.33 0.95 -0.18
N VAL A 244 -8.53 1.46 -1.40
CA VAL A 244 -9.54 1.01 -2.36
C VAL A 244 -8.86 0.82 -3.71
N PRO A 245 -8.98 -0.38 -4.35
CA PRO A 245 -8.40 -0.62 -5.66
C PRO A 245 -9.02 0.30 -6.72
N SER A 246 -8.20 0.85 -7.61
CA SER A 246 -8.69 1.56 -8.79
C SER A 246 -9.27 0.56 -9.80
N SER A 247 -10.32 0.97 -10.53
CA SER A 247 -11.17 0.16 -11.42
C SER A 247 -10.47 -0.68 -12.50
N VAL A 248 -9.19 -0.45 -12.78
CA VAL A 248 -8.41 -1.21 -13.78
C VAL A 248 -8.11 -2.63 -13.31
N SER A 249 -8.29 -2.96 -12.03
CA SER A 249 -7.97 -4.27 -11.46
C SER A 249 -9.18 -5.13 -11.04
N ASP A 250 -10.42 -4.71 -11.35
CA ASP A 250 -11.63 -5.43 -10.90
C ASP A 250 -11.70 -6.88 -11.37
N MET A 251 -11.06 -7.24 -12.48
CA MET A 251 -11.01 -8.62 -12.97
C MET A 251 -10.10 -9.53 -12.11
N PHE A 252 -9.25 -8.94 -11.23
CA PHE A 252 -8.37 -9.65 -10.29
C PHE A 252 -8.45 -9.08 -8.87
N SER A 253 -9.57 -8.42 -8.52
CA SER A 253 -9.79 -7.81 -7.20
C SER A 253 -9.73 -8.87 -6.10
N THR A 254 -8.59 -8.90 -5.41
CA THR A 254 -8.35 -9.75 -4.25
C THR A 254 -8.80 -9.08 -2.95
N HIS A 255 -9.18 -7.79 -3.01
CA HIS A 255 -9.78 -7.09 -1.89
C HIS A 255 -11.23 -7.52 -1.66
N PRO A 256 -11.70 -7.57 -0.40
CA PRO A 256 -13.13 -7.71 -0.14
C PRO A 256 -13.88 -6.57 -0.82
N ALA A 257 -15.07 -6.86 -1.36
CA ALA A 257 -15.93 -5.80 -1.89
C ALA A 257 -16.11 -4.70 -0.84
N THR A 258 -15.95 -3.45 -1.22
CA THR A 258 -15.99 -2.28 -0.31
C THR A 258 -17.29 -2.26 0.48
N GLU A 259 -18.41 -2.68 -0.12
CA GLU A 259 -19.71 -2.80 0.54
C GLU A 259 -19.67 -3.75 1.75
N LYS A 260 -18.91 -4.86 1.66
CA LYS A 260 -18.76 -5.81 2.77
C LYS A 260 -17.93 -5.24 3.91
N ARG A 261 -16.91 -4.45 3.60
CA ARG A 261 -16.10 -3.72 4.59
C ARG A 261 -16.94 -2.67 5.31
N ILE A 262 -17.70 -1.88 4.55
CA ILE A 262 -18.63 -0.86 5.07
C ILE A 262 -19.67 -1.52 5.98
N ALA A 263 -20.32 -2.61 5.53
CA ALA A 263 -21.30 -3.34 6.34
C ALA A 263 -20.71 -3.87 7.65
N ALA A 264 -19.48 -4.41 7.62
CA ALA A 264 -18.80 -4.88 8.81
C ALA A 264 -18.48 -3.75 9.80
N LEU A 265 -18.02 -2.58 9.31
CA LEU A 265 -17.75 -1.41 10.13
C LEU A 265 -19.02 -0.83 10.76
N MET A 266 -20.13 -0.77 10.01
CA MET A 266 -21.42 -0.32 10.53
C MET A 266 -21.95 -1.25 11.62
N ALA A 267 -21.77 -2.57 11.47
CA ALA A 267 -22.13 -3.54 12.51
C ALA A 267 -21.29 -3.40 13.79
N MET A 268 -20.07 -2.87 13.72
CA MET A 268 -19.25 -2.58 14.90
C MET A 268 -19.77 -1.38 15.68
N ASP A 269 -20.37 -0.41 15.00
CA ASP A 269 -20.91 0.79 15.62
C ASP A 269 -22.22 0.51 16.39
N ASP A 270 -23.04 -0.41 15.91
CA ASP A 270 -24.27 -0.86 16.57
C ASP A 270 -24.01 -1.70 17.84
N GLY A 271 -22.79 -2.18 18.05
CA GLY A 271 -22.35 -3.05 19.14
C GLY A 271 -21.24 -2.44 20.00
N ARG A 272 -21.54 -1.43 20.81
CA ARG A 272 -20.76 -0.98 21.97
C ARG A 272 -19.23 -0.93 21.83
N ILE A 273 -18.72 0.15 21.25
CA ILE A 273 -17.51 0.79 21.73
C ILE A 273 -17.96 2.13 22.32
N GLU A 274 -17.96 2.28 23.63
CA GLU A 274 -18.17 3.59 24.25
C GLU A 274 -17.10 4.54 23.74
N PRO A 275 -17.48 5.70 23.14
CA PRO A 275 -16.49 6.67 22.72
C PRO A 275 -15.82 7.27 23.96
N PRO A 276 -14.52 7.57 23.93
CA PRO A 276 -13.92 8.42 24.95
C PRO A 276 -14.69 9.75 24.98
N VAL A 277 -15.10 10.17 26.17
CA VAL A 277 -15.96 11.33 26.47
C VAL A 277 -15.49 12.55 25.66
N ALA A 278 -16.33 13.00 24.73
CA ALA A 278 -16.09 14.17 23.92
C ALA A 278 -16.15 15.44 24.77
N SER A 279 -15.12 16.27 24.66
CA SER A 279 -15.17 17.66 25.12
C SER A 279 -16.28 18.43 24.39
N PRO A 280 -16.95 19.44 25.02
CA PRO A 280 -18.18 20.02 24.50
C PRO A 280 -18.02 20.69 23.15
N SER A 281 -18.92 20.38 22.24
CA SER A 281 -18.98 20.83 20.86
C SER A 281 -19.33 22.32 20.73
N THR A 282 -18.46 23.06 20.07
CA THR A 282 -18.82 24.34 19.42
C THR A 282 -19.61 24.09 18.12
N PRO A 283 -20.54 25.00 17.72
CA PRO A 283 -21.39 24.76 16.54
C PRO A 283 -20.62 24.67 15.24
N ARG A 284 -20.88 23.61 14.46
CA ARG A 284 -20.24 23.34 13.18
C ARG A 284 -20.77 24.23 12.07
N THR A 285 -19.95 25.15 11.59
CA THR A 285 -20.00 25.61 10.19
C THR A 285 -19.25 24.60 9.33
N ARG A 286 -19.84 24.23 8.20
CA ARG A 286 -19.23 23.35 7.20
C ARG A 286 -18.00 24.05 6.60
N ALA A 287 -16.83 23.92 7.25
CA ALA A 287 -15.56 24.39 6.72
C ALA A 287 -14.93 23.29 5.83
N PRO A 288 -14.24 23.64 4.73
CA PRO A 288 -13.42 22.71 3.99
C PRO A 288 -12.36 22.09 4.90
N SER A 289 -11.93 20.85 4.58
CA SER A 289 -11.01 20.08 5.41
C SER A 289 -9.81 20.91 5.86
N ALA A 290 -9.61 21.02 7.18
CA ALA A 290 -8.49 21.71 7.77
C ALA A 290 -7.12 21.07 7.47
N LEU A 291 -7.12 19.88 6.87
CA LEU A 291 -5.93 19.12 6.53
C LEU A 291 -5.42 19.36 5.10
N ASP A 292 -6.06 20.27 4.34
CA ASP A 292 -5.62 20.63 2.99
C ASP A 292 -4.29 21.40 3.06
N PRO A 293 -3.16 20.83 2.57
CA PRO A 293 -1.83 21.44 2.64
C PRO A 293 -1.67 22.68 1.73
N ASN A 294 -2.62 22.95 0.83
CA ASN A 294 -2.57 24.09 -0.11
C ASN A 294 -3.23 25.36 0.45
N ARG A 295 -3.58 25.43 1.73
CA ARG A 295 -4.29 26.55 2.35
C ARG A 295 -3.39 27.71 2.80
N GLY A 296 -2.10 27.63 2.55
CA GLY A 296 -1.09 28.65 2.95
C GLY A 296 -0.49 29.37 1.73
N GLY A 297 -1.32 30.04 0.93
CA GLY A 297 -0.88 30.95 -0.11
C GLY A 297 -1.62 32.27 -0.03
#